data_4ff835a3543114d7829c470764961b4f
#
_entry.id   4ff835a3543114d7829c470764961b4f
#
_cell.length_a   1.000
_cell.length_b   1.000
_cell.length_c   1.000
_cell.angle_alpha   90.00
_cell.angle_beta   90.00
_cell.angle_gamma   90.00
#
_symmetry.space_group_name_H-M   'P 1'
#
loop_
_entity.id
_entity.type
_entity.pdbx_description
1 polymer ?
#
loop_
_entity_poly.entity_id
_entity_poly.type
_entity_poly.pdbx_seq_one_letter_code
_entity_poly.pdbx_strand_id
1 'polypeptide(L)'
;MLYVYKSKVRRSKMSVRKVVEMKELAPGIVVFENVFPNSMEYITRIEEQGISWRPAEVLVNQDEYESGTNTKARDTDLIMLPHHDSQEIGTLAELTKEFHNNLKPCLDQYMATYFAKIENFEAPQLLRYGKEQKFHDHIDDHPFFTRRISLTYYLNDEYDGGDVSFNRFGLRFKAKKNDLLIFPSNFIYNHEVHPVTDGLRYVMVQWMA
;
A
#
# COMPACT_ATOMS: atom_id res chain seq x y z
N MET A 1 -9.57 24.49 -58.02
CA MET A 1 -10.40 24.88 -56.87
C MET A 1 -10.08 23.90 -55.75
N LEU A 2 -9.11 24.24 -54.89
CA LEU A 2 -8.66 23.37 -53.79
C LEU A 2 -9.50 23.67 -52.54
N TYR A 3 -10.22 22.67 -52.05
CA TYR A 3 -10.92 22.75 -50.77
C TYR A 3 -9.93 22.41 -49.62
N VAL A 4 -9.60 23.41 -48.82
CA VAL A 4 -8.80 23.21 -47.56
C VAL A 4 -9.78 22.90 -46.45
N TYR A 5 -9.75 21.65 -45.94
CA TYR A 5 -10.47 21.23 -44.74
C TYR A 5 -9.71 21.69 -43.49
N LYS A 6 -10.25 22.73 -42.81
CA LYS A 6 -9.77 23.12 -41.47
C LYS A 6 -10.39 22.21 -40.42
N SER A 7 -9.67 21.18 -39.97
CA SER A 7 -10.06 20.42 -38.80
C SER A 7 -9.79 21.25 -37.54
N LYS A 8 -10.87 21.59 -36.80
CA LYS A 8 -10.78 22.13 -35.42
C LYS A 8 -10.33 21.02 -34.49
N VAL A 9 -9.04 20.94 -34.22
CA VAL A 9 -8.53 20.14 -33.11
C VAL A 9 -9.00 20.77 -31.80
N ARG A 10 -9.98 20.17 -31.14
CA ARG A 10 -10.33 20.50 -29.76
C ARG A 10 -9.10 20.14 -28.89
N ARG A 11 -8.37 21.14 -28.43
CA ARG A 11 -7.42 21.00 -27.35
C ARG A 11 -8.21 20.64 -26.09
N SER A 12 -8.25 19.35 -25.72
CA SER A 12 -8.63 18.94 -24.38
C SER A 12 -7.65 19.61 -23.42
N LYS A 13 -8.16 20.25 -22.37
CA LYS A 13 -7.33 20.73 -21.25
C LYS A 13 -6.68 19.46 -20.65
N MET A 14 -5.44 19.19 -21.01
CA MET A 14 -4.62 18.26 -20.26
C MET A 14 -4.49 18.86 -18.85
N SER A 15 -5.14 18.24 -17.88
CA SER A 15 -4.83 18.51 -16.48
C SER A 15 -3.34 18.24 -16.31
N VAL A 16 -2.61 19.24 -15.83
CA VAL A 16 -1.21 19.07 -15.45
C VAL A 16 -1.22 18.00 -14.34
N ARG A 17 -0.87 16.77 -14.70
CA ARG A 17 -0.71 15.70 -13.69
C ARG A 17 0.39 16.18 -12.74
N LYS A 18 0.05 16.28 -11.44
CA LYS A 18 1.03 16.57 -10.40
C LYS A 18 2.09 15.48 -10.49
N VAL A 19 3.31 15.83 -10.87
CA VAL A 19 4.43 14.91 -10.85
C VAL A 19 4.71 14.65 -9.38
N VAL A 20 4.46 13.43 -8.94
CA VAL A 20 4.84 13.00 -7.59
C VAL A 20 6.30 12.58 -7.65
N GLU A 21 7.14 13.15 -6.81
CA GLU A 21 8.57 12.86 -6.80
C GLU A 21 8.81 11.45 -6.25
N MET A 22 9.50 10.61 -7.03
CA MET A 22 9.95 9.28 -6.62
C MET A 22 11.34 9.39 -6.00
N LYS A 23 11.48 8.98 -4.75
CA LYS A 23 12.75 8.92 -4.05
C LYS A 23 13.15 7.47 -3.81
N GLU A 24 14.28 7.06 -4.37
CA GLU A 24 14.85 5.74 -4.10
C GLU A 24 15.60 5.75 -2.77
N LEU A 25 15.26 4.80 -1.89
CA LEU A 25 15.86 4.61 -0.57
C LEU A 25 16.95 3.53 -0.61
N ALA A 26 16.75 2.50 -1.41
CA ALA A 26 17.67 1.42 -1.76
C ALA A 26 17.21 0.83 -3.09
N PRO A 27 18.02 0.01 -3.79
CA PRO A 27 17.65 -0.54 -5.08
C PRO A 27 16.26 -1.16 -5.09
N GLY A 28 15.33 -0.59 -5.88
CA GLY A 28 13.94 -1.03 -5.98
C GLY A 28 13.02 -0.67 -4.81
N ILE A 29 13.54 -0.08 -3.74
CA ILE A 29 12.75 0.41 -2.60
C ILE A 29 12.59 1.91 -2.76
N VAL A 30 11.37 2.37 -3.04
CA VAL A 30 11.10 3.78 -3.29
C VAL A 30 9.99 4.33 -2.41
N VAL A 31 10.05 5.62 -2.12
CA VAL A 31 8.99 6.36 -1.45
C VAL A 31 8.50 7.50 -2.34
N PHE A 32 7.17 7.67 -2.35
CA PHE A 32 6.48 8.84 -2.89
C PHE A 32 5.86 9.58 -1.71
N GLU A 33 6.16 10.87 -1.58
CA GLU A 33 5.68 11.67 -0.45
C GLU A 33 4.32 12.32 -0.75
N ASN A 34 3.46 12.41 0.25
CA ASN A 34 2.16 13.10 0.21
C ASN A 34 1.24 12.70 -0.96
N VAL A 35 1.07 11.39 -1.13
CA VAL A 35 0.29 10.80 -2.26
C VAL A 35 -1.21 10.98 -2.06
N PHE A 36 -1.72 10.83 -0.82
CA PHE A 36 -3.15 10.83 -0.51
C PHE A 36 -3.46 11.65 0.77
N PRO A 37 -3.49 12.98 0.70
CA PRO A 37 -3.48 13.85 1.87
C PRO A 37 -4.72 13.76 2.77
N ASN A 38 -5.86 13.27 2.27
CA ASN A 38 -7.13 13.23 3.04
C ASN A 38 -7.45 11.83 3.57
N SER A 39 -6.50 10.92 3.58
CA SER A 39 -6.75 9.50 3.91
C SER A 39 -7.29 9.29 5.32
N MET A 40 -6.91 10.10 6.30
CA MET A 40 -7.38 9.98 7.70
C MET A 40 -8.88 10.29 7.87
N GLU A 41 -9.51 11.05 6.97
CA GLU A 41 -10.96 11.27 7.00
C GLU A 41 -11.74 9.95 6.86
N TYR A 42 -11.20 9.00 6.10
CA TYR A 42 -11.78 7.67 5.96
C TYR A 42 -11.64 6.84 7.23
N ILE A 43 -10.51 6.96 7.94
CA ILE A 43 -10.32 6.27 9.23
C ILE A 43 -11.34 6.78 10.24
N THR A 44 -11.54 8.08 10.35
CA THR A 44 -12.56 8.68 11.21
C THR A 44 -13.95 8.12 10.90
N ARG A 45 -14.35 8.09 9.63
CA ARG A 45 -15.65 7.53 9.19
C ARG A 45 -15.79 6.04 9.49
N ILE A 46 -14.72 5.25 9.34
CA ILE A 46 -14.70 3.81 9.64
C ILE A 46 -14.94 3.58 11.13
N GLU A 47 -14.24 4.33 12.00
CA GLU A 47 -14.41 4.24 13.45
C GLU A 47 -15.81 4.70 13.89
N GLU A 48 -16.32 5.81 13.35
CA GLU A 48 -17.67 6.31 13.64
C GLU A 48 -18.79 5.35 13.21
N GLN A 49 -18.57 4.60 12.12
CA GLN A 49 -19.50 3.58 11.63
C GLN A 49 -19.42 2.26 12.41
N GLY A 50 -18.44 2.12 13.31
CA GLY A 50 -18.23 0.91 14.10
C GLY A 50 -17.86 -0.30 13.25
N ILE A 51 -17.16 -0.09 12.13
CA ILE A 51 -16.69 -1.19 11.28
C ILE A 51 -15.64 -2.00 12.05
N SER A 52 -15.87 -3.31 12.17
CA SER A 52 -15.09 -4.15 13.06
C SER A 52 -13.71 -4.47 12.50
N TRP A 53 -12.69 -4.25 13.32
CA TRP A 53 -11.35 -4.74 13.13
C TRP A 53 -11.25 -6.20 13.54
N ARG A 54 -10.43 -6.99 12.85
CA ARG A 54 -10.14 -8.37 13.22
C ARG A 54 -8.63 -8.62 13.27
N PRO A 55 -8.15 -9.56 14.10
CA PRO A 55 -6.74 -9.93 14.09
C PRO A 55 -6.30 -10.37 12.69
N ALA A 56 -5.10 -9.95 12.29
CA ALA A 56 -4.52 -10.37 11.03
C ALA A 56 -4.04 -11.82 11.11
N GLU A 57 -4.15 -12.52 9.99
CA GLU A 57 -3.71 -13.89 9.85
C GLU A 57 -2.36 -13.98 9.13
N VAL A 58 -1.64 -15.06 9.36
CA VAL A 58 -0.45 -15.49 8.63
C VAL A 58 -0.62 -16.94 8.18
N LEU A 59 0.16 -17.37 7.22
CA LEU A 59 0.23 -18.77 6.84
C LEU A 59 0.88 -19.55 7.99
N VAL A 60 0.12 -20.44 8.65
CA VAL A 60 0.59 -21.24 9.80
C VAL A 60 1.01 -22.66 9.40
N ASN A 61 0.45 -23.17 8.32
CA ASN A 61 0.82 -24.46 7.72
C ASN A 61 1.00 -24.31 6.21
N GLN A 62 2.24 -24.41 5.73
CA GLN A 62 2.56 -24.24 4.32
C GLN A 62 2.09 -25.41 3.46
N ASP A 63 2.14 -26.63 4.01
CA ASP A 63 1.78 -27.84 3.25
C ASP A 63 0.28 -27.96 3.01
N GLU A 64 -0.54 -27.46 3.92
CA GLU A 64 -2.02 -27.53 3.86
C GLU A 64 -2.67 -26.20 3.49
N TYR A 65 -1.86 -25.15 3.22
CA TYR A 65 -2.37 -23.79 2.94
C TYR A 65 -3.33 -23.28 4.02
N GLU A 66 -3.00 -23.51 5.26
CA GLU A 66 -3.79 -23.05 6.41
C GLU A 66 -3.33 -21.69 6.89
N SER A 67 -4.25 -20.72 6.94
CA SER A 67 -4.01 -19.42 7.58
C SER A 67 -4.57 -19.41 8.99
N GLY A 68 -3.92 -18.65 9.86
CA GLY A 68 -4.37 -18.49 11.24
C GLY A 68 -3.67 -17.33 11.94
N THR A 69 -4.16 -17.00 13.12
CA THR A 69 -3.55 -15.96 13.94
C THR A 69 -2.27 -16.47 14.62
N ASN A 70 -1.17 -15.75 14.44
CA ASN A 70 0.09 -15.98 15.13
C ASN A 70 0.69 -14.64 15.57
N THR A 71 0.26 -14.16 16.73
CA THR A 71 0.68 -12.86 17.26
C THR A 71 2.19 -12.77 17.54
N LYS A 72 2.88 -13.91 17.64
CA LYS A 72 4.35 -13.91 17.71
C LYS A 72 4.98 -13.53 16.39
N ALA A 73 4.36 -13.89 15.25
CA ALA A 73 4.84 -13.55 13.91
C ALA A 73 4.28 -12.21 13.45
N ARG A 74 2.96 -12.05 13.48
CA ARG A 74 2.23 -10.84 13.05
C ARG A 74 1.19 -10.49 14.10
N ASP A 75 1.36 -9.36 14.74
CA ASP A 75 0.40 -8.80 15.70
C ASP A 75 -0.09 -7.46 15.14
N THR A 76 -1.29 -7.46 14.59
CA THR A 76 -1.96 -6.28 14.03
C THR A 76 -3.43 -6.60 13.78
N ASP A 77 -4.27 -5.57 13.79
CA ASP A 77 -5.66 -5.68 13.37
C ASP A 77 -5.82 -5.28 11.92
N LEU A 78 -6.79 -5.88 11.22
CA LEU A 78 -7.09 -5.55 9.84
C LEU A 78 -8.58 -5.40 9.53
N ILE A 79 -8.86 -4.63 8.49
CA ILE A 79 -10.10 -4.62 7.72
C ILE A 79 -9.75 -4.96 6.28
N MET A 80 -10.40 -5.98 5.69
CA MET A 80 -10.29 -6.23 4.26
C MET A 80 -11.07 -5.16 3.50
N LEU A 81 -10.41 -4.53 2.54
CA LEU A 81 -11.05 -3.56 1.68
C LEU A 81 -11.59 -4.24 0.41
N PRO A 82 -12.66 -3.72 -0.20
CA PRO A 82 -13.12 -4.21 -1.50
C PRO A 82 -12.03 -4.06 -2.56
N HIS A 83 -12.06 -4.91 -3.59
CA HIS A 83 -11.20 -4.73 -4.76
C HIS A 83 -11.53 -3.40 -5.46
N HIS A 84 -10.55 -2.78 -6.12
CA HIS A 84 -10.71 -1.44 -6.72
C HIS A 84 -11.77 -1.36 -7.83
N ASP A 85 -12.08 -2.48 -8.50
CA ASP A 85 -13.13 -2.60 -9.53
C ASP A 85 -14.46 -3.14 -8.98
N SER A 86 -14.55 -3.34 -7.66
CA SER A 86 -15.78 -3.78 -6.99
C SER A 86 -16.93 -2.80 -7.24
N GLN A 87 -18.14 -3.35 -7.38
CA GLN A 87 -19.39 -2.56 -7.45
C GLN A 87 -19.95 -2.21 -6.07
N GLU A 88 -19.25 -2.58 -5.00
CA GLU A 88 -19.63 -2.20 -3.65
C GLU A 88 -19.66 -0.68 -3.47
N ILE A 89 -20.50 -0.25 -2.53
CA ILE A 89 -20.67 1.16 -2.14
C ILE A 89 -20.39 1.33 -0.65
N GLY A 90 -20.12 2.56 -0.23
CA GLY A 90 -19.85 2.90 1.17
C GLY A 90 -18.39 3.24 1.42
N THR A 91 -18.08 3.53 2.68
CA THR A 91 -16.79 4.13 3.08
C THR A 91 -15.57 3.31 2.65
N LEU A 92 -15.61 1.99 2.79
CA LEU A 92 -14.49 1.12 2.42
C LEU A 92 -14.26 1.10 0.90
N ALA A 93 -15.32 1.05 0.11
CA ALA A 93 -15.23 1.08 -1.35
C ALA A 93 -14.76 2.44 -1.87
N GLU A 94 -15.22 3.53 -1.26
CA GLU A 94 -14.77 4.89 -1.56
C GLU A 94 -13.26 5.03 -1.27
N LEU A 95 -12.82 4.59 -0.08
CA LEU A 95 -11.41 4.60 0.29
C LEU A 95 -10.55 3.83 -0.74
N THR A 96 -10.96 2.62 -1.11
CA THR A 96 -10.22 1.81 -2.09
C THR A 96 -10.12 2.49 -3.45
N LYS A 97 -11.23 3.03 -3.96
CA LYS A 97 -11.27 3.71 -5.26
C LYS A 97 -10.40 4.96 -5.27
N GLU A 98 -10.46 5.77 -4.21
CA GLU A 98 -9.67 6.98 -4.11
C GLU A 98 -8.17 6.65 -3.93
N PHE A 99 -7.85 5.67 -3.09
CA PHE A 99 -6.50 5.15 -2.96
C PHE A 99 -5.94 4.71 -4.32
N HIS A 100 -6.66 3.89 -5.06
CA HIS A 100 -6.21 3.40 -6.37
C HIS A 100 -5.98 4.53 -7.38
N ASN A 101 -6.84 5.54 -7.38
CA ASN A 101 -6.68 6.73 -8.24
C ASN A 101 -5.40 7.52 -7.91
N ASN A 102 -5.04 7.64 -6.62
CA ASN A 102 -3.82 8.31 -6.19
C ASN A 102 -2.57 7.44 -6.39
N LEU A 103 -2.69 6.12 -6.25
CA LEU A 103 -1.63 5.13 -6.47
C LEU A 103 -1.17 5.10 -7.93
N LYS A 104 -2.12 5.16 -8.87
CA LYS A 104 -1.84 4.90 -10.29
C LYS A 104 -0.66 5.69 -10.87
N PRO A 105 -0.53 7.02 -10.72
CA PRO A 105 0.60 7.75 -11.28
C PRO A 105 1.95 7.35 -10.65
N CYS A 106 1.99 7.00 -9.37
CA CYS A 106 3.19 6.53 -8.67
C CYS A 106 3.61 5.16 -9.21
N LEU A 107 2.64 4.27 -9.35
CA LEU A 107 2.86 2.92 -9.86
C LEU A 107 3.30 2.94 -11.33
N ASP A 108 2.68 3.76 -12.19
CA ASP A 108 3.09 3.94 -13.59
C ASP A 108 4.57 4.38 -13.66
N GLN A 109 4.99 5.30 -12.77
CA GLN A 109 6.39 5.76 -12.72
C GLN A 109 7.33 4.66 -12.21
N TYR A 110 6.95 3.93 -11.17
CA TYR A 110 7.73 2.79 -10.65
C TYR A 110 7.93 1.73 -11.72
N MET A 111 6.85 1.29 -12.37
CA MET A 111 6.90 0.30 -13.45
C MET A 111 7.78 0.73 -14.61
N ALA A 112 7.69 1.99 -15.02
CA ALA A 112 8.52 2.53 -16.09
C ALA A 112 10.01 2.56 -15.72
N THR A 113 10.34 2.86 -14.46
CA THR A 113 11.71 2.97 -13.96
C THR A 113 12.39 1.61 -13.86
N TYR A 114 11.67 0.59 -13.35
CA TYR A 114 12.22 -0.73 -13.08
C TYR A 114 11.83 -1.78 -14.11
N PHE A 115 11.18 -1.38 -15.22
CA PHE A 115 10.66 -2.28 -16.25
C PHE A 115 9.77 -3.40 -15.67
N ALA A 116 9.09 -3.10 -14.56
CA ALA A 116 8.20 -4.04 -13.90
C ALA A 116 6.89 -4.15 -14.68
N LYS A 117 6.30 -5.35 -14.71
CA LYS A 117 4.98 -5.62 -15.29
C LYS A 117 4.07 -6.14 -14.21
N ILE A 118 2.91 -5.54 -14.08
CA ILE A 118 1.85 -5.92 -13.14
C ILE A 118 0.62 -6.30 -13.96
N GLU A 119 0.03 -7.45 -13.64
CA GLU A 119 -1.15 -7.97 -14.33
C GLU A 119 -2.38 -8.01 -13.40
N ASN A 120 -2.16 -8.21 -12.10
CA ASN A 120 -3.23 -8.34 -11.13
C ASN A 120 -2.95 -7.56 -9.86
N PHE A 121 -4.03 -7.14 -9.20
CA PHE A 121 -4.02 -6.49 -7.89
C PHE A 121 -4.77 -7.37 -6.90
N GLU A 122 -4.20 -7.64 -5.73
CA GLU A 122 -4.95 -8.21 -4.62
C GLU A 122 -5.87 -7.14 -3.99
N ALA A 123 -6.91 -7.56 -3.29
CA ALA A 123 -7.71 -6.64 -2.48
C ALA A 123 -6.84 -6.01 -1.38
N PRO A 124 -6.89 -4.69 -1.17
CA PRO A 124 -6.06 -4.05 -0.16
C PRO A 124 -6.47 -4.46 1.25
N GLN A 125 -5.51 -4.40 2.18
CA GLN A 125 -5.75 -4.54 3.60
C GLN A 125 -5.51 -3.20 4.30
N LEU A 126 -6.48 -2.72 5.06
CA LEU A 126 -6.29 -1.64 5.99
C LEU A 126 -5.83 -2.25 7.32
N LEU A 127 -4.67 -1.83 7.82
CA LEU A 127 -4.05 -2.37 9.03
C LEU A 127 -3.97 -1.29 10.10
N ARG A 128 -4.15 -1.73 11.36
CA ARG A 128 -3.97 -0.91 12.54
C ARG A 128 -3.01 -1.61 13.50
N TYR A 129 -1.94 -0.92 13.87
CA TYR A 129 -0.99 -1.36 14.89
C TYR A 129 -1.13 -0.49 16.13
N GLY A 130 -1.44 -1.10 17.25
CA GLY A 130 -1.39 -0.48 18.58
C GLY A 130 -0.06 -0.75 19.29
N LYS A 131 0.02 -0.36 20.56
CA LYS A 131 1.22 -0.51 21.38
C LYS A 131 1.70 -1.97 21.43
N GLU A 132 3.03 -2.17 21.26
CA GLU A 132 3.75 -3.44 21.18
C GLU A 132 3.42 -4.30 19.94
N GLN A 133 2.42 -3.90 19.13
CA GLN A 133 2.10 -4.62 17.91
C GLN A 133 3.17 -4.42 16.85
N LYS A 134 3.43 -5.48 16.07
CA LYS A 134 4.56 -5.59 15.15
C LYS A 134 4.32 -6.66 14.09
N PHE A 135 5.22 -6.71 13.11
CA PHE A 135 5.31 -7.84 12.18
C PHE A 135 6.78 -8.22 12.02
N HIS A 136 7.13 -9.44 12.43
CA HIS A 136 8.50 -9.93 12.34
C HIS A 136 8.99 -10.02 10.90
N ASP A 137 10.31 -10.19 10.75
CA ASP A 137 10.99 -10.31 9.47
C ASP A 137 10.34 -11.38 8.58
N HIS A 138 9.88 -10.97 7.40
CA HIS A 138 9.14 -11.79 6.45
C HIS A 138 9.37 -11.34 5.02
N ILE A 139 8.93 -12.16 4.08
CA ILE A 139 8.79 -11.82 2.67
C ILE A 139 7.30 -11.78 2.32
N ASP A 140 6.94 -10.95 1.36
CA ASP A 140 5.56 -10.83 0.90
C ASP A 140 5.21 -11.81 -0.21
N ASP A 141 6.21 -12.32 -0.95
CA ASP A 141 6.01 -13.35 -1.97
C ASP A 141 5.46 -14.64 -1.33
N HIS A 142 4.63 -15.33 -2.07
CA HIS A 142 3.87 -16.44 -1.52
C HIS A 142 4.11 -17.73 -2.33
N PRO A 143 4.25 -18.91 -1.70
CA PRO A 143 4.56 -20.15 -2.42
C PRO A 143 3.44 -20.61 -3.36
N PHE A 144 2.20 -20.17 -3.15
CA PHE A 144 1.05 -20.63 -3.95
C PHE A 144 0.52 -19.58 -4.94
N PHE A 145 0.90 -18.32 -4.79
CA PHE A 145 0.55 -17.26 -5.73
C PHE A 145 1.66 -16.20 -5.76
N THR A 146 2.03 -15.81 -6.95
CA THR A 146 3.13 -14.87 -7.15
C THR A 146 2.74 -13.47 -6.72
N ARG A 147 3.54 -12.86 -5.86
CA ARG A 147 3.54 -11.43 -5.58
C ARG A 147 4.85 -10.85 -6.09
N ARG A 148 4.76 -9.86 -6.97
CA ARG A 148 5.95 -9.21 -7.56
C ARG A 148 6.29 -7.91 -6.87
N ILE A 149 5.26 -7.14 -6.52
CA ILE A 149 5.40 -5.81 -5.94
C ILE A 149 4.50 -5.70 -4.73
N SER A 150 5.07 -5.16 -3.66
CA SER A 150 4.40 -4.79 -2.43
C SER A 150 4.34 -3.27 -2.31
N LEU A 151 3.26 -2.78 -1.76
CA LEU A 151 3.16 -1.39 -1.36
C LEU A 151 2.60 -1.26 0.04
N THR A 152 3.09 -0.24 0.74
CA THR A 152 2.57 0.21 2.02
C THR A 152 2.31 1.70 1.94
N TYR A 153 1.08 2.08 2.20
CA TYR A 153 0.64 3.46 2.27
C TYR A 153 0.41 3.85 3.73
N TYR A 154 1.06 4.91 4.19
CA TYR A 154 1.03 5.38 5.57
C TYR A 154 -0.03 6.47 5.74
N LEU A 155 -1.09 6.19 6.50
CA LEU A 155 -2.21 7.12 6.63
C LEU A 155 -1.95 8.19 7.69
N ASN A 156 -1.10 7.89 8.68
CA ASN A 156 -0.74 8.82 9.75
C ASN A 156 0.72 8.69 10.17
N ASP A 157 1.22 9.61 10.98
CA ASP A 157 2.55 9.59 11.60
C ASP A 157 2.55 10.03 13.07
N GLU A 158 1.35 10.21 13.65
CA GLU A 158 1.16 10.54 15.07
C GLU A 158 1.27 9.26 15.93
N TYR A 159 2.42 8.57 15.86
CA TYR A 159 2.78 7.39 16.66
C TYR A 159 4.31 7.30 16.82
N ASP A 160 4.75 6.60 17.85
CA ASP A 160 6.16 6.28 18.07
C ASP A 160 6.47 4.80 17.79
N GLY A 161 7.72 4.50 17.40
CA GLY A 161 8.09 3.18 16.90
C GLY A 161 7.50 2.89 15.52
N GLY A 162 7.17 1.63 15.23
CA GLY A 162 6.49 1.22 14.00
C GLY A 162 7.28 1.43 12.71
N ASP A 163 8.59 1.66 12.79
CA ASP A 163 9.48 1.80 11.63
C ASP A 163 9.50 0.49 10.83
N VAL A 164 9.82 0.58 9.54
CA VAL A 164 10.07 -0.60 8.69
C VAL A 164 11.56 -0.74 8.43
N SER A 165 12.11 -1.96 8.66
CA SER A 165 13.49 -2.28 8.31
C SER A 165 13.55 -3.26 7.15
N PHE A 166 14.46 -3.00 6.21
CA PHE A 166 14.91 -3.91 5.18
C PHE A 166 16.35 -4.32 5.52
N ASN A 167 16.49 -5.37 6.32
CA ASN A 167 17.75 -5.73 6.98
C ASN A 167 18.88 -6.02 6.00
N ARG A 168 18.59 -6.61 4.81
CA ARG A 168 19.59 -6.88 3.77
C ARG A 168 20.19 -5.60 3.15
N PHE A 169 19.46 -4.49 3.23
CA PHE A 169 19.90 -3.19 2.71
C PHE A 169 20.44 -2.27 3.80
N GLY A 170 20.40 -2.69 5.08
CA GLY A 170 20.72 -1.83 6.22
C GLY A 170 19.81 -0.59 6.30
N LEU A 171 18.62 -0.69 5.72
CA LEU A 171 17.65 0.40 5.66
C LEU A 171 16.65 0.28 6.78
N ARG A 172 16.48 1.38 7.56
CA ARG A 172 15.37 1.59 8.48
C ARG A 172 14.61 2.84 8.05
N PHE A 173 13.35 2.67 7.76
CA PHE A 173 12.49 3.74 7.23
C PHE A 173 11.44 4.15 8.26
N LYS A 174 11.48 5.42 8.68
CA LYS A 174 10.42 6.08 9.44
C LYS A 174 9.55 6.84 8.46
N ALA A 175 8.34 6.35 8.27
CA ALA A 175 7.38 6.96 7.36
C ALA A 175 6.80 8.26 7.92
N LYS A 176 6.40 9.14 7.02
CA LYS A 176 5.55 10.28 7.31
C LYS A 176 4.13 9.99 6.82
N LYS A 177 3.19 10.74 7.36
CA LYS A 177 1.80 10.74 6.89
C LYS A 177 1.74 10.96 5.38
N ASN A 178 0.93 10.13 4.73
CA ASN A 178 0.69 10.13 3.29
C ASN A 178 1.88 9.67 2.42
N ASP A 179 2.92 9.07 3.00
CA ASP A 179 3.97 8.39 2.25
C ASP A 179 3.44 7.08 1.65
N LEU A 180 3.86 6.80 0.43
CA LEU A 180 3.65 5.52 -0.25
C LEU A 180 5.01 4.87 -0.47
N LEU A 181 5.25 3.74 0.17
CA LEU A 181 6.44 2.89 0.00
C LEU A 181 6.10 1.78 -1.00
N ILE A 182 6.94 1.60 -2.03
CA ILE A 182 6.81 0.53 -3.03
C ILE A 182 8.13 -0.23 -3.10
N PHE A 183 8.08 -1.57 -3.13
CA PHE A 183 9.24 -2.44 -3.20
C PHE A 183 8.90 -3.82 -3.81
N PRO A 184 9.90 -4.57 -4.32
CA PRO A 184 9.67 -5.94 -4.79
C PRO A 184 9.34 -6.89 -3.64
N SER A 185 8.46 -7.87 -3.87
CA SER A 185 7.95 -8.78 -2.83
C SER A 185 8.85 -9.96 -2.51
N ASN A 186 9.89 -10.21 -3.31
CA ASN A 186 10.67 -11.45 -3.28
C ASN A 186 11.64 -11.54 -2.06
N PHE A 187 12.31 -12.68 -1.93
CA PHE A 187 13.17 -13.04 -0.79
C PHE A 187 14.37 -12.11 -0.53
N ILE A 188 14.74 -11.22 -1.47
CA ILE A 188 15.79 -10.21 -1.25
C ILE A 188 15.26 -9.05 -0.40
N TYR A 189 13.95 -8.77 -0.49
CA TYR A 189 13.28 -7.65 0.15
C TYR A 189 12.54 -8.07 1.41
N ASN A 190 13.12 -9.02 2.18
CA ASN A 190 12.59 -9.33 3.50
C ASN A 190 12.63 -8.09 4.39
N HIS A 191 11.57 -7.91 5.14
CA HIS A 191 11.37 -6.72 5.95
C HIS A 191 10.59 -7.02 7.22
N GLU A 192 10.71 -6.12 8.18
CA GLU A 192 9.99 -6.19 9.45
C GLU A 192 9.36 -4.86 9.81
N VAL A 193 8.24 -4.91 10.52
CA VAL A 193 7.62 -3.76 11.18
C VAL A 193 7.98 -3.82 12.66
N HIS A 194 8.76 -2.84 13.14
CA HIS A 194 9.13 -2.75 14.54
C HIS A 194 7.91 -2.47 15.43
N PRO A 195 7.97 -2.80 16.73
CA PRO A 195 6.89 -2.51 17.65
C PRO A 195 6.52 -1.02 17.64
N VAL A 196 5.22 -0.73 17.62
CA VAL A 196 4.70 0.58 17.97
C VAL A 196 4.87 0.78 19.48
N THR A 197 5.48 1.86 19.91
CA THR A 197 5.74 2.12 21.32
C THR A 197 4.71 3.04 21.96
N ASP A 198 4.10 3.91 21.16
CA ASP A 198 2.99 4.77 21.57
C ASP A 198 2.11 5.16 20.36
N GLY A 199 0.83 5.45 20.60
CA GLY A 199 -0.15 5.83 19.59
C GLY A 199 -0.71 4.64 18.78
N LEU A 200 -1.36 4.97 17.66
CA LEU A 200 -1.92 4.02 16.69
C LEU A 200 -1.35 4.30 15.31
N ARG A 201 -0.78 3.26 14.68
CA ARG A 201 -0.26 3.33 13.31
C ARG A 201 -1.27 2.73 12.34
N TYR A 202 -1.75 3.53 11.39
CA TYR A 202 -2.65 3.11 10.33
C TYR A 202 -1.93 3.04 9.00
N VAL A 203 -2.03 1.92 8.31
CA VAL A 203 -1.48 1.73 6.96
C VAL A 203 -2.43 0.95 6.07
N MET A 204 -2.34 1.17 4.77
CA MET A 204 -2.91 0.26 3.78
C MET A 204 -1.78 -0.50 3.10
N VAL A 205 -1.95 -1.81 2.95
CA VAL A 205 -1.03 -2.66 2.20
C VAL A 205 -1.76 -3.30 1.02
N GLN A 206 -1.03 -3.48 -0.07
CA GLN A 206 -1.56 -4.17 -1.25
C GLN A 206 -0.41 -4.87 -1.97
N TRP A 207 -0.72 -6.00 -2.56
CA TRP A 207 0.22 -6.78 -3.36
C TRP A 207 -0.25 -6.88 -4.80
N MET A 208 0.73 -7.05 -5.69
CA MET A 208 0.50 -7.10 -7.12
C MET A 208 1.36 -8.20 -7.77
N ALA A 209 0.76 -8.89 -8.75
CA ALA A 209 1.41 -9.96 -9.54
C ALA A 209 1.63 -9.53 -10.99
#